data_6f0e9d059bbec6ab803892894c2d0147
#
_entry.id   6f0e9d059bbec6ab803892894c2d0147
#
_cell.length_a   1.000
_cell.length_b   1.000
_cell.length_c   1.000
_cell.angle_alpha   90.00
_cell.angle_beta   90.00
_cell.angle_gamma   90.00
#
_symmetry.space_group_name_H-M   'P 1'
#
loop_
_entity.id
_entity.type
_entity.pdbx_description
1 polymer ?
#
loop_
_entity_poly.entity_id
_entity_poly.type
_entity_poly.pdbx_seq_one_letter_code
_entity_poly.pdbx_strand_id
1 'polypeptide(L)'
;MSAAGKIMAGRERVRVAVVQTPPVFLDLERSIDKACRKIAEAAAGGASLVVFSETWLAGYPYWDEGWNSDSHAWMDVRNRFFDNALLIPSAQSQRLCEAAAQSGVTVVIGCNELDARPGVHTLYNTMLTIGDDGRIVGKHRKLRPTFVESAFWGQGAGDDLYVHETAVGRVGGLICGEHVMTLARARMISQGEDFHIALYPGAFNVWSGPKMQVEDPDGSHFIGYASCRAHANEAGAFVVCAVGLIDEASIPADFPMRESLNISYARGGSMVIAPAGVPLVGPVYGDTIVYADCPARMIKLSKAIIDTNGHYGRPDVLSLRYHPEDRA
;
A
#
# COMPACT_ATOMS: atom_id res chain seq x y z
N MET A 1 25.39 18.36 -10.01
CA MET A 1 25.08 16.93 -9.79
C MET A 1 23.58 16.81 -9.77
N SER A 2 22.98 15.98 -10.64
CA SER A 2 21.53 15.73 -10.64
C SER A 2 21.11 15.15 -9.28
N ALA A 3 19.84 15.30 -8.89
CA ALA A 3 19.32 14.70 -7.66
C ALA A 3 19.32 13.17 -7.73
N ALA A 4 19.42 12.60 -8.95
CA ALA A 4 19.54 11.17 -9.19
C ALA A 4 20.76 10.59 -8.46
N GLY A 5 20.54 9.58 -7.65
CA GLY A 5 21.57 8.92 -6.83
C GLY A 5 21.81 9.51 -5.43
N LYS A 6 21.08 10.56 -5.03
CA LYS A 6 21.12 11.04 -3.64
C LYS A 6 20.04 10.38 -2.80
N ILE A 7 20.43 9.88 -1.62
CA ILE A 7 19.48 9.36 -0.63
C ILE A 7 18.40 10.42 -0.35
N MET A 8 17.13 10.02 -0.41
CA MET A 8 15.97 10.86 -0.18
C MET A 8 15.97 12.16 -1.01
N ALA A 9 16.38 12.07 -2.29
CA ALA A 9 16.55 13.21 -3.19
C ALA A 9 17.44 14.35 -2.63
N GLY A 10 18.29 14.05 -1.66
CA GLY A 10 19.15 15.01 -0.96
C GLY A 10 18.51 15.70 0.24
N ARG A 11 17.30 15.35 0.62
CA ARG A 11 16.65 15.84 1.84
C ARG A 11 17.30 15.23 3.08
N GLU A 12 17.45 16.01 4.13
CA GLU A 12 17.96 15.52 5.42
C GLU A 12 16.90 14.73 6.19
N ARG A 13 15.62 15.05 5.95
CA ARG A 13 14.46 14.44 6.59
C ARG A 13 13.25 14.51 5.66
N VAL A 14 12.46 13.46 5.66
CA VAL A 14 11.12 13.41 5.08
C VAL A 14 10.11 13.11 6.20
N ARG A 15 9.05 13.90 6.30
CA ARG A 15 7.91 13.58 7.14
C ARG A 15 6.91 12.80 6.33
N VAL A 16 6.58 11.61 6.82
CA VAL A 16 5.59 10.70 6.24
C VAL A 16 4.27 10.83 6.99
N ALA A 17 3.16 10.76 6.27
CA ALA A 17 1.82 10.62 6.84
C ALA A 17 1.16 9.36 6.30
N VAL A 18 0.67 8.48 7.18
CA VAL A 18 -0.20 7.36 6.81
C VAL A 18 -1.63 7.72 7.17
N VAL A 19 -2.48 7.80 6.16
CA VAL A 19 -3.91 8.13 6.30
C VAL A 19 -4.65 6.86 6.68
N GLN A 20 -4.82 6.64 7.98
CA GLN A 20 -5.55 5.51 8.55
C GLN A 20 -6.97 5.92 8.92
N THR A 21 -7.76 6.23 7.89
CA THR A 21 -9.18 6.58 8.02
C THR A 21 -10.00 5.67 7.10
N PRO A 22 -11.26 5.35 7.41
CA PRO A 22 -12.09 4.58 6.49
C PRO A 22 -12.27 5.32 5.15
N PRO A 23 -12.42 4.61 4.02
CA PRO A 23 -12.96 5.21 2.79
C PRO A 23 -14.45 5.56 2.96
N VAL A 24 -15.07 6.10 1.92
CA VAL A 24 -16.54 6.04 1.80
C VAL A 24 -16.85 4.72 1.09
N PHE A 25 -17.38 3.76 1.83
CA PHE A 25 -17.47 2.36 1.38
C PHE A 25 -18.34 2.21 0.14
N LEU A 26 -17.79 1.63 -0.91
CA LEU A 26 -18.39 1.44 -2.24
C LEU A 26 -18.97 2.74 -2.87
N ASP A 27 -18.25 3.84 -2.67
CA ASP A 27 -18.55 5.14 -3.27
C ASP A 27 -17.24 5.82 -3.68
N LEU A 28 -16.88 5.68 -4.96
CA LEU A 28 -15.63 6.20 -5.49
C LEU A 28 -15.56 7.72 -5.44
N GLU A 29 -16.64 8.42 -5.85
CA GLU A 29 -16.64 9.89 -5.93
C GLU A 29 -16.43 10.51 -4.55
N ARG A 30 -17.18 10.05 -3.54
CA ARG A 30 -17.02 10.55 -2.17
C ARG A 30 -15.70 10.10 -1.54
N SER A 31 -15.15 8.94 -1.93
CA SER A 31 -13.81 8.51 -1.52
C SER A 31 -12.72 9.42 -2.10
N ILE A 32 -12.83 9.82 -3.38
CA ILE A 32 -11.92 10.81 -4.00
C ILE A 32 -11.99 12.15 -3.27
N ASP A 33 -13.20 12.66 -2.98
CA ASP A 33 -13.36 13.88 -2.20
C ASP A 33 -12.70 13.81 -0.83
N LYS A 34 -12.85 12.66 -0.16
CA LYS A 34 -12.24 12.42 1.15
C LYS A 34 -10.72 12.32 1.02
N ALA A 35 -10.20 11.63 0.00
CA ALA A 35 -8.77 11.51 -0.27
C ALA A 35 -8.14 12.89 -0.47
N CYS A 36 -8.73 13.75 -1.31
CA CYS A 36 -8.22 15.10 -1.57
C CYS A 36 -8.14 15.94 -0.28
N ARG A 37 -9.19 15.89 0.57
CA ARG A 37 -9.15 16.56 1.88
C ARG A 37 -8.07 16.00 2.80
N LYS A 38 -7.91 14.68 2.85
CA LYS A 38 -6.90 14.03 3.71
C LYS A 38 -5.47 14.27 3.21
N ILE A 39 -5.25 14.40 1.90
CA ILE A 39 -3.97 14.81 1.33
C ILE A 39 -3.61 16.23 1.82
N ALA A 40 -4.54 17.17 1.70
CA ALA A 40 -4.33 18.55 2.16
C ALA A 40 -4.11 18.61 3.69
N GLU A 41 -4.87 17.85 4.49
CA GLU A 41 -4.72 17.75 5.94
C GLU A 41 -3.32 17.19 6.32
N ALA A 42 -2.88 16.12 5.66
CA ALA A 42 -1.57 15.53 5.89
C ALA A 42 -0.43 16.49 5.52
N ALA A 43 -0.56 17.22 4.40
CA ALA A 43 0.39 18.24 3.98
C ALA A 43 0.45 19.41 4.98
N ALA A 44 -0.70 19.88 5.47
CA ALA A 44 -0.77 20.90 6.53
C ALA A 44 -0.11 20.42 7.83
N GLY A 45 -0.11 19.10 8.11
CA GLY A 45 0.66 18.46 9.17
C GLY A 45 2.18 18.35 8.88
N GLY A 46 2.64 18.89 7.75
CA GLY A 46 4.05 18.94 7.34
C GLY A 46 4.54 17.68 6.62
N ALA A 47 3.65 16.78 6.19
CA ALA A 47 4.04 15.61 5.42
C ALA A 47 4.54 16.00 4.02
N SER A 48 5.51 15.26 3.50
CA SER A 48 5.97 15.30 2.10
C SER A 48 5.64 14.00 1.34
N LEU A 49 5.36 12.93 2.08
CA LEU A 49 4.88 11.64 1.56
C LEU A 49 3.60 11.27 2.29
N VAL A 50 2.52 11.06 1.53
CA VAL A 50 1.19 10.69 2.06
C VAL A 50 0.81 9.32 1.52
N VAL A 51 0.47 8.39 2.42
CA VAL A 51 0.22 6.99 2.07
C VAL A 51 -1.16 6.57 2.57
N PHE A 52 -1.96 5.96 1.70
CA PHE A 52 -3.24 5.33 2.00
C PHE A 52 -3.11 3.81 1.93
N SER A 53 -3.99 3.08 2.57
CA SER A 53 -3.95 1.61 2.62
C SER A 53 -4.37 0.94 1.31
N GLU A 54 -4.28 -0.40 1.28
CA GLU A 54 -4.71 -1.26 0.17
C GLU A 54 -6.15 -0.99 -0.20
N THR A 55 -6.42 -0.84 -1.52
CA THR A 55 -7.74 -0.58 -2.09
C THR A 55 -8.57 0.49 -1.36
N TRP A 56 -7.89 1.49 -0.78
CA TRP A 56 -8.56 2.52 0.00
C TRP A 56 -9.64 3.24 -0.80
N LEU A 57 -9.42 3.47 -2.11
CA LEU A 57 -10.46 4.03 -2.98
C LEU A 57 -11.54 2.99 -3.21
N ALA A 58 -12.72 3.32 -2.69
CA ALA A 58 -13.95 2.56 -2.60
C ALA A 58 -13.93 1.34 -1.67
N GLY A 59 -12.78 0.95 -1.10
CA GLY A 59 -12.69 -0.08 -0.06
C GLY A 59 -12.34 -1.48 -0.54
N TYR A 60 -12.05 -2.34 0.42
CA TYR A 60 -11.74 -3.77 0.22
C TYR A 60 -13.03 -4.60 0.30
N PRO A 61 -13.14 -5.74 -0.42
CA PRO A 61 -14.33 -6.56 -0.46
C PRO A 61 -14.47 -7.45 0.79
N TYR A 62 -14.73 -6.85 1.95
CA TYR A 62 -14.86 -7.57 3.24
C TYR A 62 -16.04 -8.57 3.31
N TRP A 63 -16.84 -8.67 2.24
CA TRP A 63 -17.93 -9.66 2.08
C TRP A 63 -17.52 -10.85 1.22
N ASP A 64 -16.26 -11.03 0.94
CA ASP A 64 -15.69 -11.98 -0.01
C ASP A 64 -16.16 -13.44 0.21
N GLU A 65 -16.33 -13.86 1.47
CA GLU A 65 -16.80 -15.19 1.84
C GLU A 65 -18.35 -15.35 1.79
N GLY A 66 -19.08 -14.29 1.50
CA GLY A 66 -20.55 -14.25 1.54
C GLY A 66 -21.28 -14.98 0.40
N TRP A 67 -20.56 -15.48 -0.62
CA TRP A 67 -21.15 -16.17 -1.78
C TRP A 67 -22.10 -17.32 -1.39
N ASN A 68 -21.74 -18.11 -0.40
CA ASN A 68 -22.53 -19.27 0.03
C ASN A 68 -23.79 -18.89 0.83
N SER A 69 -23.85 -17.68 1.38
CA SER A 69 -25.00 -17.22 2.16
C SER A 69 -26.12 -16.65 1.27
N ASP A 70 -25.76 -15.79 0.32
CA ASP A 70 -26.67 -15.20 -0.67
C ASP A 70 -25.90 -14.82 -1.93
N SER A 71 -25.93 -15.70 -2.94
CA SER A 71 -25.21 -15.46 -4.19
C SER A 71 -25.75 -14.29 -5.01
N HIS A 72 -27.06 -13.99 -4.93
CA HIS A 72 -27.66 -12.87 -5.67
C HIS A 72 -27.24 -11.54 -5.05
N ALA A 73 -27.38 -11.39 -3.74
CA ALA A 73 -26.89 -10.20 -3.03
C ALA A 73 -25.39 -10.02 -3.21
N TRP A 74 -24.62 -11.11 -3.19
CA TRP A 74 -23.18 -11.07 -3.47
C TRP A 74 -22.86 -10.52 -4.86
N MET A 75 -23.59 -10.99 -5.89
CA MET A 75 -23.44 -10.51 -7.28
C MET A 75 -23.80 -9.03 -7.40
N ASP A 76 -24.86 -8.57 -6.76
CA ASP A 76 -25.27 -7.17 -6.77
C ASP A 76 -24.19 -6.26 -6.14
N VAL A 77 -23.65 -6.66 -4.99
CA VAL A 77 -22.57 -5.94 -4.34
C VAL A 77 -21.29 -5.99 -5.17
N ARG A 78 -21.00 -7.13 -5.83
CA ARG A 78 -19.87 -7.27 -6.75
C ARG A 78 -19.98 -6.34 -7.95
N ASN A 79 -21.19 -6.15 -8.50
CA ASN A 79 -21.44 -5.17 -9.57
C ASN A 79 -21.22 -3.74 -9.06
N ARG A 80 -21.75 -3.40 -7.88
CA ARG A 80 -21.51 -2.08 -7.26
C ARG A 80 -20.02 -1.84 -7.01
N PHE A 81 -19.27 -2.86 -6.61
CA PHE A 81 -17.81 -2.79 -6.45
C PHE A 81 -17.12 -2.48 -7.77
N PHE A 82 -17.56 -3.13 -8.87
CA PHE A 82 -17.09 -2.87 -10.22
C PHE A 82 -17.37 -1.43 -10.67
N ASP A 83 -18.60 -0.95 -10.48
CA ASP A 83 -19.01 0.42 -10.88
C ASP A 83 -18.25 1.51 -10.12
N ASN A 84 -17.67 1.18 -8.96
CA ASN A 84 -16.87 2.08 -8.14
C ASN A 84 -15.36 1.85 -8.28
N ALA A 85 -14.92 1.19 -9.34
CA ALA A 85 -13.51 1.04 -9.65
C ALA A 85 -12.95 2.28 -10.38
N LEU A 86 -11.68 2.58 -10.11
CA LEU A 86 -10.99 3.71 -10.71
C LEU A 86 -10.44 3.37 -12.09
N LEU A 87 -10.86 4.11 -13.10
CA LEU A 87 -10.19 4.09 -14.41
C LEU A 87 -8.97 5.03 -14.37
N ILE A 88 -7.81 4.56 -14.87
CA ILE A 88 -6.57 5.34 -14.91
C ILE A 88 -6.02 5.35 -16.34
N PRO A 89 -5.95 6.54 -16.99
CA PRO A 89 -6.34 7.88 -16.52
C PRO A 89 -7.87 8.13 -16.58
N SER A 90 -8.37 9.02 -15.74
CA SER A 90 -9.76 9.48 -15.70
C SER A 90 -9.88 10.85 -15.03
N ALA A 91 -11.08 11.46 -15.05
CA ALA A 91 -11.34 12.69 -14.31
C ALA A 91 -11.14 12.49 -12.79
N GLN A 92 -11.47 11.31 -12.25
CA GLN A 92 -11.28 10.97 -10.84
C GLN A 92 -9.79 10.88 -10.48
N SER A 93 -8.98 10.16 -11.28
CA SER A 93 -7.53 10.11 -11.05
C SER A 93 -6.87 11.48 -11.22
N GLN A 94 -7.36 12.32 -12.13
CA GLN A 94 -6.87 13.69 -12.32
C GLN A 94 -7.08 14.55 -11.07
N ARG A 95 -8.21 14.40 -10.36
CA ARG A 95 -8.45 15.14 -9.10
C ARG A 95 -7.46 14.78 -8.00
N LEU A 96 -7.04 13.51 -7.91
CA LEU A 96 -5.97 13.09 -7.00
C LEU A 96 -4.63 13.72 -7.38
N CYS A 97 -4.33 13.76 -8.69
CA CYS A 97 -3.13 14.41 -9.22
C CYS A 97 -3.10 15.90 -8.86
N GLU A 98 -4.22 16.60 -9.04
CA GLU A 98 -4.37 18.01 -8.67
C GLU A 98 -4.21 18.24 -7.16
N ALA A 99 -4.79 17.37 -6.32
CA ALA A 99 -4.65 17.46 -4.87
C ALA A 99 -3.18 17.24 -4.42
N ALA A 100 -2.45 16.32 -5.04
CA ALA A 100 -1.03 16.09 -4.80
C ALA A 100 -0.20 17.34 -5.18
N ALA A 101 -0.44 17.90 -6.38
CA ALA A 101 0.26 19.10 -6.86
C ALA A 101 -0.04 20.33 -6.01
N GLN A 102 -1.31 20.60 -5.69
CA GLN A 102 -1.71 21.73 -4.85
C GLN A 102 -1.12 21.66 -3.44
N SER A 103 -0.94 20.44 -2.93
CA SER A 103 -0.36 20.19 -1.61
C SER A 103 1.18 20.06 -1.65
N GLY A 104 1.79 19.91 -2.82
CA GLY A 104 3.22 19.73 -2.99
C GLY A 104 3.76 18.45 -2.33
N VAL A 105 2.99 17.35 -2.38
CA VAL A 105 3.32 16.08 -1.72
C VAL A 105 3.30 14.90 -2.68
N THR A 106 4.19 13.95 -2.46
CA THR A 106 4.10 12.63 -3.10
C THR A 106 2.98 11.83 -2.44
N VAL A 107 2.10 11.21 -3.23
CA VAL A 107 0.96 10.41 -2.73
C VAL A 107 1.10 8.98 -3.22
N VAL A 108 0.89 8.01 -2.32
CA VAL A 108 0.71 6.60 -2.66
C VAL A 108 -0.64 6.14 -2.14
N ILE A 109 -1.49 5.63 -3.03
CA ILE A 109 -2.87 5.25 -2.68
C ILE A 109 -3.27 3.91 -3.30
N GLY A 110 -3.84 3.02 -2.48
CA GLY A 110 -4.44 1.78 -2.96
C GLY A 110 -5.81 2.02 -3.60
N CYS A 111 -6.07 1.38 -4.73
CA CYS A 111 -7.35 1.49 -5.42
C CYS A 111 -7.76 0.17 -6.10
N ASN A 112 -9.06 0.04 -6.36
CA ASN A 112 -9.59 -0.92 -7.30
C ASN A 112 -9.51 -0.30 -8.70
N GLU A 113 -8.59 -0.77 -9.53
CA GLU A 113 -8.38 -0.26 -10.89
C GLU A 113 -9.23 -1.04 -11.89
N LEU A 114 -9.97 -0.35 -12.75
CA LEU A 114 -10.60 -0.95 -13.93
C LEU A 114 -9.61 -0.95 -15.09
N ASP A 115 -9.50 -2.07 -15.80
CA ASP A 115 -8.69 -2.15 -17.02
C ASP A 115 -9.20 -1.16 -18.08
N ALA A 116 -8.28 -0.34 -18.61
CA ALA A 116 -8.62 0.70 -19.56
C ALA A 116 -8.78 0.18 -21.02
N ARG A 117 -8.46 -1.08 -21.29
CA ARG A 117 -8.56 -1.65 -22.63
C ARG A 117 -10.02 -1.84 -23.03
N PRO A 118 -10.44 -1.41 -24.23
CA PRO A 118 -11.81 -1.57 -24.70
C PRO A 118 -12.27 -3.05 -24.67
N GLY A 119 -13.43 -3.29 -24.07
CA GLY A 119 -14.02 -4.63 -23.98
C GLY A 119 -13.43 -5.52 -22.89
N VAL A 120 -12.46 -5.02 -22.12
CA VAL A 120 -11.91 -5.72 -20.96
C VAL A 120 -12.56 -5.18 -19.68
N HIS A 121 -13.08 -6.07 -18.84
CA HIS A 121 -13.78 -5.74 -17.62
C HIS A 121 -13.08 -6.33 -16.38
N THR A 122 -11.76 -6.46 -16.45
CA THR A 122 -10.96 -6.95 -15.33
C THR A 122 -10.68 -5.81 -14.35
N LEU A 123 -10.84 -6.09 -13.07
CA LEU A 123 -10.38 -5.23 -11.99
C LEU A 123 -9.00 -5.68 -11.52
N TYR A 124 -8.22 -4.74 -11.01
CA TYR A 124 -6.93 -5.00 -10.39
C TYR A 124 -6.86 -4.31 -9.02
N ASN A 125 -6.21 -4.97 -8.09
CA ASN A 125 -5.77 -4.36 -6.84
C ASN A 125 -4.49 -3.60 -7.14
N THR A 126 -4.55 -2.28 -7.09
CA THR A 126 -3.48 -1.41 -7.62
C THR A 126 -3.00 -0.40 -6.58
N MET A 127 -1.70 -0.23 -6.50
CA MET A 127 -1.03 0.86 -5.81
C MET A 127 -0.66 1.95 -6.83
N LEU A 128 -1.25 3.13 -6.67
CA LEU A 128 -1.00 4.30 -7.54
C LEU A 128 -0.04 5.26 -6.83
N THR A 129 1.02 5.67 -7.52
CA THR A 129 1.98 6.66 -7.04
C THR A 129 1.90 7.94 -7.86
N ILE A 130 1.70 9.08 -7.19
CA ILE A 130 1.56 10.41 -7.77
C ILE A 130 2.67 11.30 -7.21
N GLY A 131 3.40 11.97 -8.07
CA GLY A 131 4.42 12.94 -7.70
C GLY A 131 3.87 14.23 -7.11
N ASP A 132 4.71 14.98 -6.44
CA ASP A 132 4.38 16.30 -5.88
C ASP A 132 4.08 17.36 -6.95
N ASP A 133 4.34 17.06 -8.21
CA ASP A 133 3.96 17.84 -9.39
C ASP A 133 2.61 17.43 -10.00
N GLY A 134 1.94 16.45 -9.40
CA GLY A 134 0.66 15.91 -9.85
C GLY A 134 0.75 14.91 -11.00
N ARG A 135 1.94 14.48 -11.39
CA ARG A 135 2.06 13.42 -12.40
C ARG A 135 1.92 12.05 -11.77
N ILE A 136 1.23 11.15 -12.44
CA ILE A 136 1.31 9.72 -12.12
C ILE A 136 2.72 9.27 -12.49
N VAL A 137 3.52 8.92 -11.47
CA VAL A 137 4.89 8.45 -11.67
C VAL A 137 4.95 6.93 -11.80
N GLY A 138 3.94 6.23 -11.32
CA GLY A 138 3.82 4.79 -11.49
C GLY A 138 2.54 4.22 -10.92
N LYS A 139 2.27 2.99 -11.32
CA LYS A 139 1.27 2.13 -10.70
C LYS A 139 1.80 0.70 -10.64
N HIS A 140 1.42 -0.02 -9.61
CA HIS A 140 1.73 -1.43 -9.45
C HIS A 140 0.43 -2.21 -9.22
N ARG A 141 0.12 -3.15 -10.10
CA ARG A 141 -0.97 -4.11 -9.95
C ARG A 141 -0.48 -5.32 -9.16
N LYS A 142 -1.17 -5.68 -8.09
CA LYS A 142 -0.82 -6.86 -7.27
C LYS A 142 -0.57 -8.07 -8.15
N LEU A 143 0.64 -8.63 -8.09
CA LEU A 143 1.05 -9.76 -8.95
C LEU A 143 0.12 -10.96 -8.82
N ARG A 144 -0.32 -11.23 -7.60
CA ARG A 144 -1.19 -12.35 -7.30
C ARG A 144 -2.23 -11.97 -6.25
N PRO A 145 -3.52 -11.94 -6.58
CA PRO A 145 -4.58 -11.87 -5.58
C PRO A 145 -4.48 -13.04 -4.60
N THR A 146 -4.68 -12.76 -3.31
CA THR A 146 -4.48 -13.73 -2.24
C THR A 146 -5.78 -14.50 -1.99
N PHE A 147 -5.74 -15.83 -2.14
CA PHE A 147 -6.84 -16.75 -1.81
C PHE A 147 -8.17 -16.31 -2.46
N VAL A 148 -9.17 -15.89 -1.68
CA VAL A 148 -10.52 -15.49 -2.15
C VAL A 148 -10.51 -14.20 -2.99
N GLU A 149 -9.47 -13.39 -2.90
CA GLU A 149 -9.31 -12.16 -3.69
C GLU A 149 -9.34 -12.40 -5.20
N SER A 150 -9.01 -13.62 -5.66
CA SER A 150 -9.06 -14.01 -7.07
C SER A 150 -10.48 -13.98 -7.68
N ALA A 151 -11.53 -13.92 -6.84
CA ALA A 151 -12.89 -13.68 -7.29
C ALA A 151 -13.16 -12.22 -7.71
N PHE A 152 -12.28 -11.29 -7.31
CA PHE A 152 -12.44 -9.86 -7.53
C PHE A 152 -11.43 -9.31 -8.53
N TRP A 153 -10.16 -9.75 -8.47
CA TRP A 153 -9.06 -9.13 -9.20
C TRP A 153 -8.31 -10.10 -10.09
N GLY A 154 -7.86 -9.57 -11.21
CA GLY A 154 -6.86 -10.19 -12.07
C GLY A 154 -5.46 -10.13 -11.48
N GLN A 155 -4.54 -10.88 -12.08
CA GLN A 155 -3.12 -10.87 -11.73
C GLN A 155 -2.41 -9.69 -12.38
N GLY A 156 -1.55 -8.99 -11.64
CA GLY A 156 -0.63 -8.02 -12.18
C GLY A 156 0.48 -8.68 -13.00
N ALA A 157 1.13 -7.90 -13.84
CA ALA A 157 2.28 -8.31 -14.62
C ALA A 157 3.60 -7.92 -13.95
N GLY A 158 4.72 -8.37 -14.51
CA GLY A 158 6.04 -8.01 -13.99
C GLY A 158 6.50 -6.61 -14.39
N ASP A 159 5.91 -6.03 -15.42
CA ASP A 159 6.32 -4.77 -16.05
C ASP A 159 6.11 -3.51 -15.19
N ASP A 160 5.48 -3.63 -14.03
CA ASP A 160 5.23 -2.51 -13.09
C ASP A 160 5.94 -2.64 -11.73
N LEU A 161 6.79 -3.66 -11.54
CA LEU A 161 7.64 -3.82 -10.34
C LEU A 161 8.85 -2.89 -10.38
N TYR A 162 8.61 -1.59 -10.23
CA TYR A 162 9.64 -0.56 -10.27
C TYR A 162 9.67 0.32 -9.04
N VAL A 163 10.88 0.84 -8.76
CA VAL A 163 11.13 1.92 -7.81
C VAL A 163 11.15 3.23 -8.59
N HIS A 164 10.36 4.20 -8.15
CA HIS A 164 10.16 5.47 -8.83
C HIS A 164 10.96 6.60 -8.17
N GLU A 165 11.60 7.43 -8.98
CA GLU A 165 12.21 8.68 -8.52
C GLU A 165 11.12 9.71 -8.21
N THR A 166 11.13 10.25 -7.01
CA THR A 166 10.18 11.28 -6.54
C THR A 166 10.89 12.39 -5.81
N ALA A 167 10.19 13.48 -5.47
CA ALA A 167 10.74 14.59 -4.69
C ALA A 167 11.15 14.20 -3.26
N VAL A 168 10.69 13.05 -2.75
CA VAL A 168 11.06 12.53 -1.43
C VAL A 168 12.17 11.49 -1.48
N GLY A 169 12.59 11.10 -2.69
CA GLY A 169 13.55 10.03 -2.94
C GLY A 169 12.95 8.89 -3.74
N ARG A 170 13.54 7.73 -3.63
CA ARG A 170 13.20 6.53 -4.38
C ARG A 170 12.13 5.74 -3.65
N VAL A 171 10.92 5.74 -4.23
CA VAL A 171 9.72 5.11 -3.65
C VAL A 171 9.36 3.87 -4.44
N GLY A 172 9.33 2.74 -3.77
CA GLY A 172 8.81 1.48 -4.28
C GLY A 172 7.73 0.94 -3.35
N GLY A 173 7.18 -0.23 -3.66
CA GLY A 173 6.23 -0.85 -2.76
C GLY A 173 5.63 -2.13 -3.29
N LEU A 174 4.95 -2.84 -2.40
CA LEU A 174 4.26 -4.10 -2.64
C LEU A 174 2.91 -4.10 -1.90
N ILE A 175 2.01 -4.99 -2.31
CA ILE A 175 0.66 -5.06 -1.77
C ILE A 175 0.47 -6.37 -0.99
N CYS A 176 0.21 -6.26 0.32
CA CYS A 176 -0.24 -7.33 1.23
C CYS A 176 0.61 -8.62 1.12
N GLY A 177 0.02 -9.72 0.66
CA GLY A 177 0.66 -11.03 0.53
C GLY A 177 1.91 -11.07 -0.36
N GLU A 178 2.14 -10.08 -1.20
CA GLU A 178 3.37 -9.97 -2.00
C GLU A 178 4.62 -9.87 -1.11
N HIS A 179 4.48 -9.36 0.12
CA HIS A 179 5.60 -9.26 1.06
C HIS A 179 6.15 -10.61 1.51
N VAL A 180 5.42 -11.71 1.36
CA VAL A 180 5.95 -13.07 1.57
C VAL A 180 6.56 -13.66 0.29
N MET A 181 6.42 -13.00 -0.85
CA MET A 181 7.09 -13.37 -2.09
C MET A 181 8.54 -12.87 -2.06
N THR A 182 9.45 -13.69 -1.57
CA THR A 182 10.87 -13.33 -1.35
C THR A 182 11.53 -12.71 -2.58
N LEU A 183 11.24 -13.24 -3.79
CA LEU A 183 11.83 -12.72 -5.02
C LEU A 183 11.24 -11.36 -5.43
N ALA A 184 9.96 -11.07 -5.12
CA ALA A 184 9.39 -9.74 -5.34
C ALA A 184 10.07 -8.70 -4.44
N ARG A 185 10.25 -9.01 -3.15
CA ARG A 185 11.04 -8.15 -2.24
C ARG A 185 12.47 -7.96 -2.72
N ALA A 186 13.15 -9.03 -3.13
CA ALA A 186 14.51 -8.96 -3.68
C ALA A 186 14.58 -8.07 -4.93
N ARG A 187 13.55 -8.12 -5.81
CA ARG A 187 13.45 -7.24 -6.97
C ARG A 187 13.36 -5.77 -6.56
N MET A 188 12.51 -5.44 -5.58
CA MET A 188 12.37 -4.07 -5.07
C MET A 188 13.68 -3.60 -4.44
N ILE A 189 14.27 -4.38 -3.55
CA ILE A 189 15.55 -4.10 -2.88
C ILE A 189 16.66 -3.84 -3.90
N SER A 190 16.75 -4.67 -4.95
CA SER A 190 17.81 -4.56 -5.97
C SER A 190 17.82 -3.25 -6.74
N GLN A 191 16.69 -2.53 -6.74
CA GLN A 191 16.57 -1.22 -7.36
C GLN A 191 16.96 -0.06 -6.42
N GLY A 192 17.14 -0.33 -5.12
CA GLY A 192 17.62 0.64 -4.13
C GLY A 192 16.56 1.65 -3.72
N GLU A 193 15.66 1.26 -2.86
CA GLU A 193 14.62 2.12 -2.29
C GLU A 193 15.17 3.04 -1.18
N ASP A 194 14.56 4.23 -1.03
CA ASP A 194 14.64 5.05 0.19
C ASP A 194 13.40 4.79 1.06
N PHE A 195 12.24 4.62 0.42
CA PHE A 195 10.95 4.28 1.02
C PHE A 195 10.33 3.10 0.32
N HIS A 196 10.02 2.07 1.07
CA HIS A 196 9.19 0.96 0.64
C HIS A 196 7.78 1.10 1.21
N ILE A 197 6.78 1.08 0.35
CA ILE A 197 5.37 1.20 0.74
C ILE A 197 4.76 -0.19 0.83
N ALA A 198 4.17 -0.49 1.98
CA ALA A 198 3.53 -1.76 2.25
C ALA A 198 2.04 -1.54 2.53
N LEU A 199 1.20 -1.89 1.56
CA LEU A 199 -0.25 -1.69 1.66
C LEU A 199 -0.94 -2.96 2.14
N TYR A 200 -1.84 -2.83 3.12
CA TYR A 200 -2.66 -3.91 3.65
C TYR A 200 -4.11 -3.48 3.86
N PRO A 201 -5.12 -4.37 3.70
CA PRO A 201 -6.52 -4.04 3.93
C PRO A 201 -6.90 -4.13 5.41
N GLY A 202 -6.04 -4.71 6.22
CA GLY A 202 -6.21 -4.91 7.65
C GLY A 202 -5.06 -5.69 8.28
N ALA A 203 -5.03 -5.79 9.58
CA ALA A 203 -4.00 -6.49 10.34
C ALA A 203 -4.43 -7.94 10.62
N PHE A 204 -4.18 -8.82 9.66
CA PHE A 204 -4.51 -10.26 9.79
C PHE A 204 -3.61 -10.94 10.81
N ASN A 205 -4.22 -11.64 11.75
CA ASN A 205 -3.53 -12.47 12.73
C ASN A 205 -4.19 -13.85 12.84
N VAL A 206 -3.93 -14.73 11.88
CA VAL A 206 -4.48 -16.08 11.86
C VAL A 206 -3.72 -17.07 12.73
N TRP A 207 -2.54 -16.65 13.23
CA TRP A 207 -1.64 -17.52 14.01
C TRP A 207 -1.72 -17.29 15.52
N SER A 208 -2.62 -16.44 15.99
CA SER A 208 -2.91 -16.22 17.40
C SER A 208 -4.34 -16.58 17.76
N GLY A 209 -4.60 -16.63 19.06
CA GLY A 209 -5.88 -16.94 19.66
C GLY A 209 -5.96 -18.35 20.25
N PRO A 210 -7.09 -18.70 20.87
CA PRO A 210 -7.21 -19.92 21.71
C PRO A 210 -6.89 -21.22 20.99
N LYS A 211 -7.22 -21.33 19.70
CA LYS A 211 -6.93 -22.54 18.89
C LYS A 211 -5.45 -22.72 18.61
N MET A 212 -4.70 -21.63 18.54
CA MET A 212 -3.26 -21.62 18.22
C MET A 212 -2.40 -21.57 19.50
N GLN A 213 -3.01 -21.35 20.66
CA GLN A 213 -2.33 -21.20 21.94
C GLN A 213 -1.24 -20.08 21.95
N VAL A 214 -1.47 -19.05 21.11
CA VAL A 214 -0.61 -17.87 20.98
C VAL A 214 -1.44 -16.65 21.32
N GLU A 215 -1.00 -15.90 22.33
CA GLU A 215 -1.62 -14.65 22.72
C GLU A 215 -1.02 -13.49 21.91
N ASP A 216 -1.86 -12.53 21.52
CA ASP A 216 -1.45 -11.32 20.80
C ASP A 216 -2.22 -10.12 21.36
N PRO A 217 -1.92 -9.72 22.61
CA PRO A 217 -2.70 -8.71 23.32
C PRO A 217 -2.58 -7.31 22.72
N ASP A 218 -1.51 -7.03 22.01
CA ASP A 218 -1.20 -5.72 21.42
C ASP A 218 -1.32 -5.70 19.88
N GLY A 219 -1.70 -6.83 19.25
CA GLY A 219 -1.81 -6.95 17.80
C GLY A 219 -0.46 -6.93 17.06
N SER A 220 0.66 -7.12 17.78
CA SER A 220 2.00 -7.09 17.17
C SER A 220 2.34 -8.32 16.33
N HIS A 221 1.53 -9.39 16.43
CA HIS A 221 1.71 -10.63 15.67
C HIS A 221 1.12 -10.61 14.27
N PHE A 222 0.68 -9.45 13.79
CA PHE A 222 0.28 -9.33 12.40
C PHE A 222 1.41 -9.82 11.48
N ILE A 223 1.12 -10.84 10.66
CA ILE A 223 2.13 -11.54 9.85
C ILE A 223 2.88 -10.60 8.89
N GLY A 224 2.22 -9.52 8.42
CA GLY A 224 2.82 -8.51 7.57
C GLY A 224 3.99 -7.77 8.23
N TYR A 225 3.97 -7.59 9.56
CA TYR A 225 5.05 -6.87 10.25
C TYR A 225 6.38 -7.59 10.18
N ALA A 226 6.40 -8.92 10.23
CA ALA A 226 7.62 -9.70 10.10
C ALA A 226 8.29 -9.44 8.73
N SER A 227 7.53 -9.50 7.65
CA SER A 227 8.03 -9.24 6.30
C SER A 227 8.43 -7.78 6.09
N CYS A 228 7.67 -6.82 6.62
CA CYS A 228 7.99 -5.39 6.55
C CYS A 228 9.28 -5.05 7.31
N ARG A 229 9.47 -5.61 8.50
CA ARG A 229 10.69 -5.42 9.29
C ARG A 229 11.91 -6.07 8.63
N ALA A 230 11.72 -7.26 8.05
CA ALA A 230 12.77 -7.93 7.26
C ALA A 230 13.15 -7.06 6.06
N HIS A 231 12.18 -6.56 5.30
CA HIS A 231 12.43 -5.71 4.15
C HIS A 231 13.20 -4.44 4.53
N ALA A 232 12.79 -3.73 5.59
CA ALA A 232 13.48 -2.52 6.09
C ALA A 232 14.95 -2.80 6.40
N ASN A 233 15.23 -3.94 7.04
CA ASN A 233 16.60 -4.36 7.39
C ASN A 233 17.42 -4.77 6.16
N GLU A 234 16.83 -5.57 5.27
CA GLU A 234 17.48 -6.09 4.06
C GLU A 234 17.76 -4.98 3.04
N ALA A 235 16.83 -4.04 2.87
CA ALA A 235 16.97 -2.90 1.94
C ALA A 235 17.80 -1.76 2.51
N GLY A 236 17.92 -1.66 3.84
CA GLY A 236 18.44 -0.47 4.50
C GLY A 236 17.59 0.78 4.21
N ALA A 237 16.27 0.62 4.08
CA ALA A 237 15.29 1.64 3.69
C ALA A 237 14.20 1.78 4.75
N PHE A 238 13.46 2.89 4.73
CA PHE A 238 12.24 3.01 5.52
C PHE A 238 11.12 2.17 4.92
N VAL A 239 10.33 1.50 5.76
CA VAL A 239 9.08 0.86 5.32
C VAL A 239 7.90 1.59 5.94
N VAL A 240 6.98 2.02 5.07
CA VAL A 240 5.73 2.67 5.45
C VAL A 240 4.62 1.63 5.29
N CYS A 241 4.24 1.01 6.40
CA CYS A 241 3.18 0.00 6.43
C CYS A 241 1.84 0.69 6.68
N ALA A 242 1.02 0.81 5.65
CA ALA A 242 -0.30 1.40 5.69
C ALA A 242 -1.37 0.29 5.78
N VAL A 243 -2.07 0.24 6.89
CA VAL A 243 -3.05 -0.81 7.21
C VAL A 243 -4.46 -0.23 7.20
N GLY A 244 -5.36 -0.91 6.51
CA GLY A 244 -6.75 -0.48 6.33
C GLY A 244 -7.52 -0.42 7.64
N LEU A 245 -8.44 0.52 7.67
CA LEU A 245 -9.44 0.72 8.72
C LEU A 245 -10.82 0.80 8.09
N ILE A 246 -11.74 0.03 8.63
CA ILE A 246 -13.17 0.21 8.42
C ILE A 246 -13.90 -0.20 9.69
N ASP A 247 -14.97 0.50 10.01
CA ASP A 247 -15.85 0.19 11.14
C ASP A 247 -17.29 0.05 10.66
N GLU A 248 -18.16 -0.46 11.51
CA GLU A 248 -19.57 -0.65 11.18
C GLU A 248 -20.29 0.65 10.81
N ALA A 249 -19.87 1.79 11.37
CA ALA A 249 -20.47 3.10 11.07
C ALA A 249 -20.10 3.58 9.65
N SER A 250 -19.00 3.10 9.11
CA SER A 250 -18.55 3.41 7.74
C SER A 250 -19.31 2.62 6.67
N ILE A 251 -20.05 1.59 7.05
CA ILE A 251 -20.79 0.70 6.14
C ILE A 251 -22.25 1.13 6.13
N PRO A 252 -22.87 1.35 4.94
CA PRO A 252 -24.29 1.70 4.84
C PRO A 252 -25.18 0.72 5.62
N ALA A 253 -26.17 1.24 6.33
CA ALA A 253 -27.07 0.41 7.15
C ALA A 253 -27.86 -0.62 6.31
N ASP A 254 -28.15 -0.28 5.07
CA ASP A 254 -28.86 -1.09 4.08
C ASP A 254 -27.92 -1.96 3.21
N PHE A 255 -26.67 -2.13 3.63
CA PHE A 255 -25.72 -2.95 2.87
C PHE A 255 -26.18 -4.41 2.84
N PRO A 256 -26.41 -4.99 1.63
CA PRO A 256 -27.08 -6.30 1.50
C PRO A 256 -26.31 -7.47 2.12
N MET A 257 -24.97 -7.39 2.17
CA MET A 257 -24.10 -8.45 2.68
C MET A 257 -23.56 -8.14 4.09
N ARG A 258 -24.28 -7.35 4.89
CA ARG A 258 -23.81 -6.87 6.20
C ARG A 258 -23.47 -8.00 7.17
N GLU A 259 -24.26 -9.08 7.17
CA GLU A 259 -24.02 -10.26 8.04
C GLU A 259 -22.81 -11.11 7.61
N SER A 260 -22.38 -10.97 6.37
CA SER A 260 -21.22 -11.67 5.81
C SER A 260 -19.93 -10.84 5.88
N LEU A 261 -19.96 -9.65 6.49
CA LEU A 261 -18.79 -8.80 6.60
C LEU A 261 -17.79 -9.36 7.60
N ASN A 262 -16.56 -9.54 7.15
CA ASN A 262 -15.43 -9.84 8.03
C ASN A 262 -14.51 -8.62 8.15
N ILE A 263 -14.84 -7.71 9.05
CA ILE A 263 -14.10 -6.46 9.30
C ILE A 263 -13.28 -6.50 10.59
N SER A 264 -13.28 -7.60 11.30
CA SER A 264 -12.63 -7.73 12.62
C SER A 264 -11.13 -7.42 12.60
N TYR A 265 -10.46 -7.65 11.47
CA TYR A 265 -9.04 -7.36 11.28
C TYR A 265 -8.77 -5.96 10.69
N ALA A 266 -9.79 -5.24 10.24
CA ALA A 266 -9.66 -3.92 9.60
C ALA A 266 -9.69 -2.78 10.63
N ARG A 267 -8.82 -2.86 11.65
CA ARG A 267 -8.76 -1.93 12.80
C ARG A 267 -7.66 -0.88 12.67
N GLY A 268 -6.97 -0.80 11.53
CA GLY A 268 -5.72 -0.10 11.39
C GLY A 268 -4.55 -0.98 11.87
N GLY A 269 -3.54 -0.38 12.43
CA GLY A 269 -2.28 -1.02 12.80
C GLY A 269 -1.12 -0.49 11.95
N SER A 270 -1.26 0.71 11.38
CA SER A 270 -0.21 1.30 10.56
C SER A 270 1.05 1.55 11.37
N MET A 271 2.19 1.40 10.69
CA MET A 271 3.52 1.46 11.29
C MET A 271 4.51 2.09 10.32
N VAL A 272 5.46 2.85 10.82
CA VAL A 272 6.64 3.29 10.05
C VAL A 272 7.88 2.65 10.68
N ILE A 273 8.64 1.93 9.86
CA ILE A 273 9.78 1.12 10.29
C ILE A 273 11.05 1.75 9.74
N ALA A 274 12.04 1.93 10.62
CA ALA A 274 13.36 2.44 10.26
C ALA A 274 14.20 1.39 9.52
N PRO A 275 15.19 1.81 8.73
CA PRO A 275 16.29 0.94 8.31
C PRO A 275 16.84 0.18 9.51
N ALA A 276 17.13 -1.11 9.39
CA ALA A 276 17.42 -2.06 10.48
C ALA A 276 16.17 -2.70 11.14
N GLY A 277 14.96 -2.47 10.62
CA GLY A 277 13.76 -3.19 11.03
C GLY A 277 13.16 -2.78 12.39
N VAL A 278 13.54 -1.60 12.90
CA VAL A 278 13.03 -1.08 14.17
C VAL A 278 11.86 -0.13 13.92
N PRO A 279 10.68 -0.32 14.57
CA PRO A 279 9.59 0.62 14.45
C PRO A 279 9.97 2.03 14.94
N LEU A 280 9.72 3.05 14.10
CA LEU A 280 9.76 4.46 14.52
C LEU A 280 8.45 4.86 15.19
N VAL A 281 7.33 4.39 14.60
CA VAL A 281 5.98 4.65 15.07
C VAL A 281 5.13 3.41 14.80
N GLY A 282 4.23 3.09 15.71
CA GLY A 282 3.24 2.03 15.59
C GLY A 282 3.63 0.70 16.21
N PRO A 283 2.70 -0.27 16.13
CA PRO A 283 1.42 -0.18 15.42
C PRO A 283 0.46 0.82 16.08
N VAL A 284 -0.25 1.61 15.26
CA VAL A 284 -1.26 2.58 15.68
C VAL A 284 -2.63 2.12 15.20
N TYR A 285 -3.62 2.08 16.09
CA TYR A 285 -4.98 1.65 15.78
C TYR A 285 -5.97 2.82 15.81
N GLY A 286 -7.13 2.61 15.17
CA GLY A 286 -8.23 3.60 15.11
C GLY A 286 -8.07 4.67 14.03
N ASP A 287 -9.09 5.54 13.92
CA ASP A 287 -9.15 6.60 12.88
C ASP A 287 -8.19 7.74 13.22
N THR A 288 -7.15 7.90 12.41
CA THR A 288 -6.11 8.92 12.61
C THR A 288 -5.25 9.09 11.35
N ILE A 289 -4.42 10.15 11.33
CA ILE A 289 -3.27 10.26 10.44
C ILE A 289 -2.00 10.00 11.27
N VAL A 290 -1.28 8.95 10.94
CA VAL A 290 -0.03 8.56 11.63
C VAL A 290 1.14 9.30 10.98
N TYR A 291 1.86 10.12 11.75
CA TYR A 291 3.04 10.84 11.28
C TYR A 291 4.33 10.23 11.77
N ALA A 292 5.36 10.23 10.92
CA ALA A 292 6.71 9.86 11.30
C ALA A 292 7.74 10.75 10.60
N ASP A 293 8.76 11.18 11.33
CA ASP A 293 9.92 11.87 10.78
C ASP A 293 11.02 10.86 10.44
N CYS A 294 11.39 10.78 9.16
CA CYS A 294 12.34 9.83 8.59
C CYS A 294 13.66 10.54 8.24
N PRO A 295 14.70 10.51 9.11
CA PRO A 295 15.97 11.19 8.82
C PRO A 295 16.86 10.36 7.90
N ALA A 296 17.38 10.97 6.83
CA ALA A 296 18.28 10.34 5.84
C ALA A 296 19.52 9.68 6.47
N ARG A 297 19.98 10.19 7.61
CA ARG A 297 21.10 9.60 8.35
C ARG A 297 20.90 8.14 8.72
N MET A 298 19.65 7.70 8.92
CA MET A 298 19.37 6.30 9.27
C MET A 298 19.64 5.36 8.10
N ILE A 299 19.27 5.75 6.86
CA ILE A 299 19.62 5.01 5.65
C ILE A 299 21.14 4.98 5.48
N LYS A 300 21.80 6.12 5.61
CA LYS A 300 23.27 6.24 5.48
C LYS A 300 23.99 5.32 6.47
N LEU A 301 23.53 5.30 7.72
CA LEU A 301 24.14 4.48 8.77
C LEU A 301 23.92 2.98 8.50
N SER A 302 22.71 2.58 8.13
CA SER A 302 22.38 1.19 7.81
C SER A 302 23.23 0.70 6.64
N LYS A 303 23.29 1.47 5.54
CA LYS A 303 24.05 1.10 4.34
C LYS A 303 25.58 1.19 4.54
N ALA A 304 26.05 2.00 5.47
CA ALA A 304 27.49 2.01 5.81
C ALA A 304 27.94 0.70 6.49
N ILE A 305 27.03 0.00 7.17
CA ILE A 305 27.32 -1.27 7.84
C ILE A 305 27.03 -2.45 6.91
N ILE A 306 25.82 -2.49 6.34
CA ILE A 306 25.36 -3.56 5.44
C ILE A 306 24.62 -2.91 4.27
N ASP A 307 25.25 -2.89 3.10
CA ASP A 307 24.62 -2.50 1.84
C ASP A 307 24.50 -3.73 0.94
N THR A 308 23.33 -4.34 0.91
CA THR A 308 23.05 -5.56 0.14
C THR A 308 23.13 -5.35 -1.37
N ASN A 309 23.00 -4.10 -1.85
CA ASN A 309 23.18 -3.72 -3.25
C ASN A 309 24.62 -3.26 -3.56
N GLY A 310 25.45 -3.11 -2.53
CA GLY A 310 26.82 -2.64 -2.64
C GLY A 310 27.82 -3.61 -2.05
N HIS A 311 28.59 -3.16 -1.09
CA HIS A 311 29.74 -3.91 -0.55
C HIS A 311 29.38 -5.22 0.17
N TYR A 312 28.09 -5.44 0.52
CA TYR A 312 27.64 -6.69 1.14
C TYR A 312 26.91 -7.62 0.14
N GLY A 313 26.75 -7.20 -1.12
CA GLY A 313 26.19 -8.02 -2.20
C GLY A 313 27.23 -8.99 -2.78
N ARG A 314 26.77 -10.11 -3.29
CA ARG A 314 27.58 -11.13 -4.00
C ARG A 314 26.94 -11.48 -5.35
N PRO A 315 26.85 -10.50 -6.31
CA PRO A 315 26.24 -10.72 -7.62
C PRO A 315 27.00 -11.75 -8.48
N ASP A 316 28.26 -12.01 -8.13
CA ASP A 316 29.09 -13.09 -8.69
C ASP A 316 28.63 -14.49 -8.29
N VAL A 317 27.90 -14.63 -7.18
CA VAL A 317 27.40 -15.91 -6.65
C VAL A 317 25.89 -16.04 -6.81
N LEU A 318 25.14 -14.93 -6.58
CA LEU A 318 23.69 -14.93 -6.59
C LEU A 318 23.18 -13.82 -7.53
N SER A 319 22.29 -14.16 -8.43
CA SER A 319 21.63 -13.20 -9.34
C SER A 319 20.13 -13.42 -9.39
N LEU A 320 19.38 -12.31 -9.46
CA LEU A 320 17.94 -12.31 -9.67
C LEU A 320 17.66 -12.18 -11.18
N ARG A 321 16.94 -13.16 -11.76
CA ARG A 321 16.40 -13.04 -13.11
C ARG A 321 14.99 -12.48 -13.03
N TYR A 322 14.77 -11.37 -13.74
CA TYR A 322 13.48 -10.67 -13.80
C TYR A 322 12.91 -10.76 -15.23
N HIS A 323 11.61 -11.03 -15.32
CA HIS A 323 10.88 -11.12 -16.57
C HIS A 323 9.76 -10.09 -16.56
N PRO A 324 10.00 -8.88 -17.12
CA PRO A 324 9.00 -7.81 -17.15
C PRO A 324 7.84 -8.08 -18.11
N GLU A 325 8.05 -8.92 -19.13
CA GLU A 325 7.06 -9.17 -20.16
C GLU A 325 5.85 -9.94 -19.62
N ASP A 326 4.67 -9.47 -20.00
CA ASP A 326 3.41 -10.17 -19.75
C ASP A 326 3.47 -11.54 -20.43
N ARG A 327 3.42 -12.58 -19.61
CA ARG A 327 3.25 -13.95 -20.11
C ARG A 327 1.75 -14.23 -20.13
N ALA A 328 1.02 -13.52 -21.04
CA ALA A 328 -0.37 -13.82 -21.32
C ALA A 328 -0.57 -15.26 -21.77
#